data_b3821740b5a8065e122728fe2104f473
#
_entry.id   b3821740b5a8065e122728fe2104f473
#
_cell.length_a   1.000
_cell.length_b   1.000
_cell.length_c   1.000
_cell.angle_alpha   90.00
_cell.angle_beta   90.00
_cell.angle_gamma   90.00
#
_symmetry.space_group_name_H-M   'P 1'
#
loop_
_entity.id
_entity.type
_entity.pdbx_description
1 polymer ?
#
loop_
_entity_poly.entity_id
_entity_poly.type
_entity_poly.pdbx_seq_one_letter_code
_entity_poly.pdbx_strand_id
1 'polypeptide(L)'
;MTEKIVLPPQPGKPSDVERIKTESNYLRGTLERTMNNPLSSGIPEDDNRLMKFHGSYLQDDRDLRNERQRQKLEPAYQFMVRVRTPGGAATPEQWLVMDEMARKYGNGSLKLTTRQAFQVHGILKWNVKKYMQEINDVLLDSLAACGDVNRNVMCNVNPNQSALHEEVYNWSAKLSEHLLPRTRAYHELWLDGEKVVDSQDVEIEPIYGAQYLPRKFKIGIAIPPSNDVDVFSQDIGLIAIVEDNQLIGFNVAVGGGMGMTHGDHETYPQLAREIGFITPDKLLETAEKIITIQRDYGNRSVRKNARFKYTIDARGLEWFQEELTRRLGWEIQQARPYTFERTGDEFGWIKGADGHWHYTLFIQNGRLKDFEDYQLLTGLREIAKVHTGDFRLTPNQNLMISNVTPQKKKKINTLIEQYKLTDGAHYSALRRNSIACVSLPTCGLAMAEAERYLPSLITKIDAIIDEAGLNETEIVIRMSGCPNGCSRAAMGEIGFIGKGPGKYNMYLGASFTGNRLNKIYRENIGEEEILAELRPILLHFAKDRLEGEHFGDFVIRAGYVTAVYDGREFHAQ
;
A
#
# COMPACT_ATOMS: atom_id res chain seq x y z
N MET A 1 34.36 15.72 4.51
CA MET A 1 33.29 16.75 4.52
C MET A 1 32.27 16.30 3.51
N THR A 2 31.11 15.81 3.95
CA THR A 2 30.02 15.46 3.04
C THR A 2 29.42 16.75 2.51
N GLU A 3 29.47 16.94 1.20
CA GLU A 3 28.89 18.13 0.55
C GLU A 3 27.41 18.20 0.89
N LYS A 4 26.98 19.36 1.35
CA LYS A 4 25.57 19.67 1.59
C LYS A 4 24.82 19.56 0.26
N ILE A 5 23.82 18.65 0.18
CA ILE A 5 23.02 18.51 -1.03
C ILE A 5 22.34 19.83 -1.33
N VAL A 6 22.69 20.45 -2.46
CA VAL A 6 22.08 21.69 -2.94
C VAL A 6 21.04 21.32 -4.00
N LEU A 7 19.77 21.59 -3.71
CA LEU A 7 18.69 21.32 -4.67
C LEU A 7 18.70 22.37 -5.80
N PRO A 8 18.36 21.96 -7.03
CA PRO A 8 18.15 22.90 -8.12
C PRO A 8 17.07 23.96 -7.80
N PRO A 9 17.13 25.14 -8.41
CA PRO A 9 16.11 26.16 -8.23
C PRO A 9 14.70 25.62 -8.50
N GLN A 10 13.76 25.89 -7.60
CA GLN A 10 12.37 25.46 -7.72
C GLN A 10 11.50 26.57 -8.31
N PRO A 11 10.51 26.27 -9.13
CA PRO A 11 9.54 27.27 -9.59
C PRO A 11 8.65 27.69 -8.40
N GLY A 12 8.74 28.97 -8.00
CA GLY A 12 7.91 29.55 -6.97
C GLY A 12 8.36 29.26 -5.53
N LYS A 13 7.59 29.78 -4.55
CA LYS A 13 7.86 29.63 -3.12
C LYS A 13 7.58 28.17 -2.67
N PRO A 14 8.48 27.53 -1.94
CA PRO A 14 8.22 26.20 -1.38
C PRO A 14 6.97 26.17 -0.50
N SER A 15 6.27 25.04 -0.51
CA SER A 15 5.11 24.79 0.34
C SER A 15 5.51 24.78 1.82
N ASP A 16 4.55 25.03 2.71
CA ASP A 16 4.80 25.02 4.17
C ASP A 16 5.38 23.69 4.69
N VAL A 17 5.02 22.57 4.07
CA VAL A 17 5.61 21.25 4.40
C VAL A 17 7.12 21.21 4.11
N GLU A 18 7.59 21.92 3.09
CA GLU A 18 9.04 22.01 2.81
C GLU A 18 9.76 22.82 3.88
N ARG A 19 9.14 23.90 4.38
CA ARG A 19 9.62 24.67 5.53
C ARG A 19 9.75 23.77 6.77
N ILE A 20 8.68 23.04 7.11
CA ILE A 20 8.66 22.12 8.27
C ILE A 20 9.81 21.13 8.21
N LYS A 21 10.03 20.50 7.04
CA LYS A 21 11.13 19.53 6.85
C LYS A 21 12.51 20.20 7.01
N THR A 22 12.71 21.35 6.39
CA THR A 22 13.98 22.07 6.41
C THR A 22 14.36 22.51 7.82
N GLU A 23 13.39 23.00 8.60
CA GLU A 23 13.57 23.51 9.97
C GLU A 23 13.58 22.39 11.02
N SER A 24 13.28 21.15 10.65
CA SER A 24 13.05 20.04 11.58
C SER A 24 14.31 19.46 12.23
N ASN A 25 15.49 19.87 11.82
CA ASN A 25 16.74 19.23 12.24
C ASN A 25 16.67 17.69 12.00
N TYR A 26 16.54 17.30 10.73
CA TYR A 26 16.45 15.89 10.31
C TYR A 26 15.35 15.12 11.04
N LEU A 27 14.12 15.62 10.94
CA LEU A 27 12.87 15.02 11.46
C LEU A 27 12.66 15.05 12.97
N ARG A 28 13.49 15.77 13.74
CA ARG A 28 13.31 15.92 15.19
C ARG A 28 12.18 16.88 15.54
N GLY A 29 12.17 18.06 14.93
CA GLY A 29 11.18 19.09 15.22
C GLY A 29 11.12 19.42 16.72
N THR A 30 9.90 19.47 17.26
CA THR A 30 9.62 19.60 18.68
C THR A 30 9.01 18.33 19.30
N LEU A 31 9.16 17.18 18.62
CA LEU A 31 8.50 15.93 18.99
C LEU A 31 8.80 15.49 20.42
N GLU A 32 10.06 15.59 20.88
CA GLU A 32 10.44 15.22 22.25
C GLU A 32 9.56 15.97 23.28
N ARG A 33 9.48 17.30 23.17
CA ARG A 33 8.67 18.13 24.05
C ARG A 33 7.18 17.82 23.92
N THR A 34 6.70 17.68 22.70
CA THR A 34 5.27 17.54 22.40
C THR A 34 4.74 16.19 22.84
N MET A 35 5.50 15.10 22.63
CA MET A 35 5.10 13.75 23.04
C MET A 35 5.07 13.61 24.58
N ASN A 36 5.91 14.35 25.28
CA ASN A 36 5.96 14.36 26.77
C ASN A 36 4.98 15.36 27.41
N ASN A 37 4.28 16.19 26.65
CA ASN A 37 3.31 17.16 27.19
C ASN A 37 2.03 16.43 27.66
N PRO A 38 1.67 16.46 28.96
CA PRO A 38 0.49 15.76 29.48
C PRO A 38 -0.83 16.52 29.27
N LEU A 39 -0.78 17.80 28.83
CA LEU A 39 -1.96 18.67 28.78
C LEU A 39 -2.90 18.40 27.59
N SER A 40 -2.45 17.70 26.58
CA SER A 40 -3.26 17.31 25.40
C SER A 40 -2.90 15.92 24.96
N SER A 41 -3.89 15.16 24.50
CA SER A 41 -3.69 13.85 23.84
C SER A 41 -3.26 13.98 22.37
N GLY A 42 -3.33 15.20 21.79
CA GLY A 42 -2.86 15.52 20.45
C GLY A 42 -1.44 16.06 20.40
N ILE A 43 -1.01 16.40 19.19
CA ILE A 43 0.27 17.08 18.89
C ILE A 43 0.04 18.18 17.85
N PRO A 44 0.91 19.23 17.79
CA PRO A 44 0.85 20.26 16.77
C PRO A 44 0.96 19.71 15.35
N GLU A 45 0.43 20.44 14.37
CA GLU A 45 0.42 19.99 12.98
C GLU A 45 1.84 19.81 12.39
N ASP A 46 2.80 20.70 12.74
CA ASP A 46 4.19 20.56 12.28
C ASP A 46 4.79 19.23 12.76
N ASP A 47 4.63 18.92 14.05
CA ASP A 47 5.08 17.65 14.61
C ASP A 47 4.29 16.45 14.04
N ASN A 48 2.99 16.60 13.77
CA ASN A 48 2.20 15.57 13.10
C ASN A 48 2.72 15.29 11.67
N ARG A 49 3.26 16.30 10.98
CA ARG A 49 3.91 16.11 9.68
C ARG A 49 5.20 15.30 9.80
N LEU A 50 5.99 15.57 10.83
CA LEU A 50 7.24 14.86 11.10
C LEU A 50 7.00 13.43 11.59
N MET A 51 6.03 13.22 12.48
CA MET A 51 5.63 11.88 12.96
C MET A 51 5.32 10.91 11.82
N LYS A 52 4.88 11.40 10.66
CA LYS A 52 4.66 10.55 9.49
C LYS A 52 5.91 9.83 9.02
N PHE A 53 7.07 10.45 9.10
CA PHE A 53 8.34 9.81 8.75
C PHE A 53 8.73 8.69 9.73
N HIS A 54 8.29 8.82 10.99
CA HIS A 54 8.42 7.79 12.02
C HIS A 54 7.30 6.72 11.94
N GLY A 55 6.53 6.70 10.85
CA GLY A 55 5.49 5.70 10.59
C GLY A 55 4.16 5.92 11.30
N SER A 56 3.98 7.05 11.98
CA SER A 56 2.80 7.31 12.79
C SER A 56 1.98 8.50 12.27
N TYR A 57 0.67 8.46 12.54
CA TYR A 57 -0.28 9.53 12.23
C TYR A 57 -1.11 9.84 13.46
N LEU A 58 -1.24 11.12 13.79
CA LEU A 58 -2.32 11.57 14.67
C LEU A 58 -3.65 11.45 13.92
N GLN A 59 -4.60 10.81 14.54
CA GLN A 59 -5.97 10.62 14.09
C GLN A 59 -6.93 10.95 15.22
N ASP A 60 -8.22 10.99 14.95
CA ASP A 60 -9.26 11.00 15.95
C ASP A 60 -10.40 10.06 15.54
N ASP A 61 -11.18 9.62 16.49
CA ASP A 61 -12.41 8.88 16.20
C ASP A 61 -13.49 9.87 15.73
N ARG A 62 -13.77 9.82 14.42
CA ARG A 62 -14.72 10.75 13.78
C ARG A 62 -16.18 10.44 14.09
N ASP A 63 -16.50 9.22 14.50
CA ASP A 63 -17.84 8.88 14.97
C ASP A 63 -18.16 9.60 16.29
N LEU A 64 -17.15 9.82 17.15
CA LEU A 64 -17.29 10.52 18.41
C LEU A 64 -17.12 12.05 18.30
N ARG A 65 -16.68 12.58 17.16
CA ARG A 65 -16.26 13.98 17.01
C ARG A 65 -17.35 14.97 17.39
N ASN A 66 -18.57 14.78 16.86
CA ASN A 66 -19.70 15.69 17.11
C ASN A 66 -20.14 15.69 18.58
N GLU A 67 -20.15 14.53 19.24
CA GLU A 67 -20.52 14.41 20.63
C GLU A 67 -19.49 15.09 21.52
N ARG A 68 -18.22 14.82 21.31
CA ARG A 68 -17.15 15.48 22.06
C ARG A 68 -17.13 17.00 21.88
N GLN A 69 -17.41 17.48 20.66
CA GLN A 69 -17.53 18.92 20.40
C GLN A 69 -18.69 19.56 21.18
N ARG A 70 -19.84 18.90 21.26
CA ARG A 70 -20.97 19.35 22.08
C ARG A 70 -20.61 19.43 23.57
N GLN A 71 -19.82 18.49 24.04
CA GLN A 71 -19.33 18.43 25.42
C GLN A 71 -18.11 19.35 25.67
N LYS A 72 -17.65 20.11 24.67
CA LYS A 72 -16.45 20.97 24.74
C LYS A 72 -15.16 20.21 25.12
N LEU A 73 -15.09 18.95 24.76
CA LEU A 73 -13.91 18.11 24.93
C LEU A 73 -13.04 18.17 23.66
N GLU A 74 -11.71 17.96 23.82
CA GLU A 74 -10.84 17.79 22.67
C GLU A 74 -11.25 16.55 21.85
N PRO A 75 -10.94 16.47 20.55
CA PRO A 75 -11.19 15.27 19.77
C PRO A 75 -10.63 14.01 20.43
N ALA A 76 -11.23 12.85 20.18
CA ALA A 76 -10.73 11.58 20.68
C ALA A 76 -9.44 11.21 19.95
N TYR A 77 -8.35 11.95 20.25
CA TYR A 77 -7.07 11.76 19.59
C TYR A 77 -6.46 10.39 19.88
N GLN A 78 -5.97 9.77 18.84
CA GLN A 78 -5.28 8.50 18.86
C GLN A 78 -4.24 8.46 17.75
N PHE A 79 -3.23 7.61 17.90
CA PHE A 79 -2.23 7.39 16.87
C PHE A 79 -2.51 6.08 16.13
N MET A 80 -2.27 6.12 14.84
CA MET A 80 -2.08 4.94 14.02
C MET A 80 -0.57 4.76 13.81
N VAL A 81 -0.07 3.55 14.05
CA VAL A 81 1.31 3.19 13.71
C VAL A 81 1.29 2.15 12.60
N ARG A 82 2.11 2.39 11.58
CA ARG A 82 2.36 1.45 10.48
C ARG A 82 3.75 0.87 10.64
N VAL A 83 3.83 -0.46 10.63
CA VAL A 83 5.07 -1.21 10.76
C VAL A 83 5.49 -1.71 9.39
N ARG A 84 6.74 -1.47 9.04
CA ARG A 84 7.33 -1.82 7.76
C ARG A 84 7.68 -3.31 7.72
N THR A 85 7.31 -3.98 6.66
CA THR A 85 7.62 -5.40 6.37
C THR A 85 7.96 -5.54 4.89
N PRO A 86 9.23 -5.39 4.49
CA PRO A 86 9.63 -5.52 3.09
C PRO A 86 9.16 -6.85 2.48
N GLY A 87 8.56 -6.80 1.28
CA GLY A 87 7.97 -7.97 0.64
C GLY A 87 6.87 -8.67 1.44
N GLY A 88 6.39 -8.07 2.54
CA GLY A 88 5.31 -8.59 3.37
C GLY A 88 5.70 -9.71 4.33
N ALA A 89 6.97 -10.12 4.43
CA ALA A 89 7.38 -11.24 5.27
C ALA A 89 7.51 -10.86 6.75
N ALA A 90 6.99 -11.71 7.63
CA ALA A 90 7.11 -11.58 9.08
C ALA A 90 7.32 -12.96 9.74
N THR A 91 8.22 -13.04 10.72
CA THR A 91 8.41 -14.26 11.49
C THR A 91 7.24 -14.53 12.42
N PRO A 92 7.07 -15.78 12.92
CA PRO A 92 6.07 -16.07 13.94
C PRO A 92 6.25 -15.24 15.24
N GLU A 93 7.47 -14.93 15.63
CA GLU A 93 7.76 -14.07 16.78
C GLU A 93 7.29 -12.63 16.54
N GLN A 94 7.61 -12.08 15.37
CA GLN A 94 7.12 -10.76 14.95
C GLN A 94 5.59 -10.71 14.91
N TRP A 95 4.95 -11.78 14.42
CA TRP A 95 3.49 -11.90 14.43
C TRP A 95 2.91 -11.84 15.85
N LEU A 96 3.49 -12.60 16.80
CA LEU A 96 3.04 -12.62 18.19
C LEU A 96 3.14 -11.24 18.85
N VAL A 97 4.23 -10.52 18.59
CA VAL A 97 4.38 -9.13 19.07
C VAL A 97 3.33 -8.22 18.43
N MET A 98 3.11 -8.29 17.11
CA MET A 98 2.09 -7.46 16.46
C MET A 98 0.66 -7.72 16.97
N ASP A 99 0.31 -8.99 17.24
CA ASP A 99 -0.96 -9.35 17.87
C ASP A 99 -1.06 -8.76 19.28
N GLU A 100 0.01 -8.85 20.08
CA GLU A 100 0.06 -8.24 21.41
C GLU A 100 -0.07 -6.72 21.35
N MET A 101 0.64 -6.06 20.45
CA MET A 101 0.57 -4.62 20.26
C MET A 101 -0.85 -4.14 19.92
N ALA A 102 -1.55 -4.90 19.09
CA ALA A 102 -2.93 -4.59 18.72
C ALA A 102 -3.88 -4.67 19.93
N ARG A 103 -3.69 -5.66 20.80
CA ARG A 103 -4.51 -5.88 22.01
C ARG A 103 -4.17 -4.95 23.17
N LYS A 104 -2.88 -4.73 23.42
CA LYS A 104 -2.37 -4.00 24.59
C LYS A 104 -2.45 -2.48 24.42
N TYR A 105 -2.10 -1.99 23.24
CA TYR A 105 -1.98 -0.55 22.97
C TYR A 105 -2.98 -0.04 21.93
N GLY A 106 -3.46 -0.90 21.05
CA GLY A 106 -4.40 -0.58 19.99
C GLY A 106 -5.86 -0.75 20.39
N ASN A 107 -6.71 -0.76 19.38
CA ASN A 107 -8.15 -0.97 19.51
C ASN A 107 -8.58 -2.45 19.45
N GLY A 108 -7.68 -3.40 19.73
CA GLY A 108 -7.93 -4.84 19.70
C GLY A 108 -7.97 -5.45 18.29
N SER A 109 -7.57 -4.71 17.28
CA SER A 109 -7.52 -5.20 15.90
C SER A 109 -6.21 -4.89 15.21
N LEU A 110 -5.78 -5.77 14.30
CA LEU A 110 -4.62 -5.59 13.44
C LEU A 110 -5.10 -5.39 12.00
N LYS A 111 -4.44 -4.51 11.26
CA LYS A 111 -4.76 -4.26 9.85
C LYS A 111 -3.61 -4.67 8.94
N LEU A 112 -3.91 -5.50 7.96
CA LEU A 112 -3.04 -5.77 6.81
C LEU A 112 -3.33 -4.72 5.73
N THR A 113 -2.28 -4.06 5.24
CA THR A 113 -2.45 -2.96 4.29
C THR A 113 -2.22 -3.40 2.85
N THR A 114 -2.73 -2.61 1.91
CA THR A 114 -2.45 -2.78 0.47
C THR A 114 -0.98 -2.55 0.08
N ARG A 115 -0.09 -2.36 1.05
CA ARG A 115 1.37 -2.26 0.88
C ARG A 115 2.12 -3.25 1.75
N GLN A 116 1.53 -4.40 2.02
CA GLN A 116 2.21 -5.46 2.76
C GLN A 116 2.84 -4.96 4.06
N ALA A 117 2.10 -4.19 4.84
CA ALA A 117 2.56 -3.61 6.10
C ALA A 117 1.51 -3.81 7.18
N PHE A 118 1.92 -4.00 8.42
CA PHE A 118 1.00 -3.97 9.55
C PHE A 118 0.58 -2.54 9.89
N GLN A 119 -0.62 -2.42 10.44
CA GLN A 119 -1.13 -1.15 10.92
C GLN A 119 -1.99 -1.37 12.16
N VAL A 120 -1.69 -0.63 13.24
CA VAL A 120 -2.45 -0.64 14.48
C VAL A 120 -3.04 0.75 14.70
N HIS A 121 -4.32 0.79 15.07
CA HIS A 121 -5.07 2.01 15.36
C HIS A 121 -5.43 2.07 16.84
N GLY A 122 -5.75 3.25 17.34
CA GLY A 122 -6.23 3.42 18.71
C GLY A 122 -5.13 3.64 19.74
N ILE A 123 -3.88 3.82 19.32
CA ILE A 123 -2.75 3.97 20.24
C ILE A 123 -2.80 5.36 20.88
N LEU A 124 -2.82 5.42 22.20
CA LEU A 124 -2.78 6.69 22.93
C LEU A 124 -1.36 7.27 22.94
N LYS A 125 -1.24 8.60 22.95
CA LYS A 125 0.04 9.31 22.85
C LYS A 125 1.13 8.78 23.79
N TRP A 126 0.80 8.57 25.05
CA TRP A 126 1.73 8.08 26.10
C TRP A 126 2.14 6.61 25.94
N ASN A 127 1.46 5.86 25.09
CA ASN A 127 1.84 4.47 24.75
C ASN A 127 2.72 4.37 23.52
N VAL A 128 2.81 5.42 22.70
CA VAL A 128 3.54 5.37 21.41
C VAL A 128 5.00 4.98 21.59
N LYS A 129 5.68 5.56 22.60
CA LYS A 129 7.09 5.22 22.88
C LYS A 129 7.27 3.74 23.22
N LYS A 130 6.44 3.21 24.14
CA LYS A 130 6.51 1.78 24.52
C LYS A 130 6.20 0.87 23.34
N TYR A 131 5.19 1.22 22.55
CA TYR A 131 4.85 0.51 21.33
C TYR A 131 6.06 0.41 20.39
N MET A 132 6.76 1.54 20.14
CA MET A 132 7.93 1.56 19.27
C MET A 132 9.08 0.71 19.82
N GLN A 133 9.31 0.73 21.14
CA GLN A 133 10.32 -0.10 21.77
C GLN A 133 10.01 -1.59 21.59
N GLU A 134 8.79 -2.02 21.92
CA GLU A 134 8.40 -3.44 21.84
C GLU A 134 8.45 -4.00 20.40
N ILE A 135 8.11 -3.22 19.36
CA ILE A 135 8.31 -3.69 17.97
C ILE A 135 9.78 -3.77 17.56
N ASN A 136 10.63 -2.86 18.07
CA ASN A 136 12.06 -2.88 17.79
C ASN A 136 12.76 -4.07 18.45
N ASP A 137 12.28 -4.56 19.59
CA ASP A 137 12.84 -5.75 20.29
C ASP A 137 12.80 -7.01 19.38
N VAL A 138 11.89 -7.07 18.42
CA VAL A 138 11.79 -8.15 17.43
C VAL A 138 12.23 -7.74 16.03
N LEU A 139 13.06 -6.71 15.92
CA LEU A 139 13.61 -6.20 14.66
C LEU A 139 12.55 -5.73 13.65
N LEU A 140 11.39 -5.30 14.13
CA LEU A 140 10.41 -4.55 13.35
C LEU A 140 10.61 -3.05 13.57
N ASP A 141 10.32 -2.25 12.57
CA ASP A 141 10.37 -0.80 12.68
C ASP A 141 9.20 -0.12 11.94
N SER A 142 8.98 1.14 12.26
CA SER A 142 8.00 1.98 11.59
C SER A 142 8.64 3.12 10.78
N LEU A 143 9.97 3.25 10.81
CA LEU A 143 10.69 4.28 10.06
C LEU A 143 10.39 4.15 8.57
N ALA A 144 10.12 5.28 7.92
CA ALA A 144 9.78 5.35 6.50
C ALA A 144 8.53 4.53 6.07
N ALA A 145 7.79 3.92 7.00
CA ALA A 145 6.50 3.34 6.67
C ALA A 145 5.48 4.40 6.21
N CYS A 146 5.73 5.67 6.52
CA CYS A 146 4.99 6.85 6.11
C CYS A 146 5.95 8.01 5.75
N GLY A 147 5.45 9.23 5.44
CA GLY A 147 6.28 10.41 5.15
C GLY A 147 6.60 10.61 3.66
N ASP A 148 7.38 11.64 3.39
CA ASP A 148 7.85 12.02 2.04
C ASP A 148 9.22 11.35 1.78
N VAL A 149 9.21 10.06 1.65
CA VAL A 149 10.36 9.16 1.58
C VAL A 149 9.94 7.89 0.82
N ASN A 150 10.87 7.03 0.44
CA ASN A 150 10.53 5.71 -0.07
C ASN A 150 9.81 4.89 1.02
N ARG A 151 8.70 4.26 0.63
CA ARG A 151 7.84 3.48 1.51
C ARG A 151 8.25 2.01 1.51
N ASN A 152 7.50 1.19 2.27
CA ASN A 152 7.66 -0.26 2.21
C ASN A 152 7.74 -0.75 0.76
N VAL A 153 8.76 -1.51 0.40
CA VAL A 153 8.90 -2.14 -0.92
C VAL A 153 8.00 -3.37 -0.97
N MET A 154 7.18 -3.46 -2.01
CA MET A 154 6.28 -4.58 -2.22
C MET A 154 6.91 -5.63 -3.13
N CYS A 155 6.57 -6.87 -2.90
CA CYS A 155 6.96 -7.99 -3.73
C CYS A 155 5.81 -8.97 -3.87
N ASN A 156 5.81 -9.71 -4.95
CA ASN A 156 4.91 -10.84 -5.18
C ASN A 156 5.09 -11.90 -4.07
N VAL A 157 3.99 -12.40 -3.52
CA VAL A 157 3.98 -13.44 -2.48
C VAL A 157 3.18 -14.67 -2.92
N ASN A 158 3.07 -14.87 -4.22
CA ASN A 158 2.31 -15.99 -4.78
C ASN A 158 2.68 -17.31 -4.09
N PRO A 159 1.70 -18.14 -3.66
CA PRO A 159 1.95 -19.41 -2.97
C PRO A 159 2.71 -20.44 -3.80
N ASN A 160 2.80 -20.30 -5.13
CA ASN A 160 3.70 -21.11 -5.96
C ASN A 160 5.17 -20.79 -5.71
N GLN A 161 5.55 -20.75 -4.46
CA GLN A 161 6.88 -20.39 -4.01
C GLN A 161 7.96 -21.25 -4.69
N SER A 162 8.97 -20.60 -5.19
CA SER A 162 10.14 -21.20 -5.83
C SER A 162 11.41 -20.49 -5.35
N ALA A 163 12.57 -21.00 -5.67
CA ALA A 163 13.84 -20.33 -5.43
C ALA A 163 13.87 -18.91 -6.05
N LEU A 164 13.22 -18.75 -7.20
CA LEU A 164 13.05 -17.45 -7.86
C LEU A 164 12.26 -16.45 -7.00
N HIS A 165 11.14 -16.87 -6.39
CA HIS A 165 10.34 -16.00 -5.53
C HIS A 165 11.12 -15.54 -4.29
N GLU A 166 11.92 -16.42 -3.71
CA GLU A 166 12.79 -16.08 -2.59
C GLU A 166 13.91 -15.13 -3.02
N GLU A 167 14.51 -15.33 -4.18
CA GLU A 167 15.52 -14.41 -4.73
C GLU A 167 14.96 -13.01 -4.95
N VAL A 168 13.77 -12.88 -5.55
CA VAL A 168 13.10 -11.59 -5.76
C VAL A 168 12.70 -10.95 -4.43
N TYR A 169 12.25 -11.75 -3.46
CA TYR A 169 12.01 -11.26 -2.10
C TYR A 169 13.28 -10.68 -1.48
N ASN A 170 14.41 -11.36 -1.59
CA ASN A 170 15.70 -10.88 -1.08
C ASN A 170 16.12 -9.56 -1.73
N TRP A 171 15.85 -9.36 -3.02
CA TRP A 171 16.07 -8.08 -3.69
C TRP A 171 15.12 -6.99 -3.17
N SER A 172 13.86 -7.32 -2.88
CA SER A 172 12.92 -6.35 -2.28
C SER A 172 13.37 -5.89 -0.89
N ALA A 173 13.89 -6.80 -0.07
CA ALA A 173 14.44 -6.50 1.25
C ALA A 173 15.69 -5.62 1.17
N LYS A 174 16.67 -5.99 0.33
CA LYS A 174 17.88 -5.21 0.08
C LYS A 174 17.56 -3.79 -0.41
N LEU A 175 16.61 -3.67 -1.34
CA LEU A 175 16.19 -2.38 -1.87
C LEU A 175 15.51 -1.52 -0.80
N SER A 176 14.67 -2.13 0.03
CA SER A 176 14.01 -1.45 1.14
C SER A 176 15.02 -0.92 2.16
N GLU A 177 16.02 -1.72 2.51
CA GLU A 177 17.08 -1.33 3.44
C GLU A 177 18.00 -0.25 2.86
N HIS A 178 18.42 -0.42 1.60
CA HIS A 178 19.27 0.56 0.91
C HIS A 178 18.65 1.96 0.87
N LEU A 179 17.33 2.03 0.71
CA LEU A 179 16.58 3.27 0.60
C LEU A 179 15.98 3.78 1.93
N LEU A 180 16.38 3.22 3.07
CA LEU A 180 15.98 3.78 4.36
C LEU A 180 16.66 5.12 4.63
N PRO A 181 15.94 6.09 5.23
CA PRO A 181 16.57 7.28 5.79
C PRO A 181 17.61 6.90 6.84
N ARG A 182 18.72 7.62 6.86
CA ARG A 182 19.79 7.42 7.84
C ARG A 182 19.70 8.38 9.03
N THR A 183 18.49 8.86 9.32
CA THR A 183 18.24 9.72 10.49
C THR A 183 18.41 8.95 11.80
N ARG A 184 19.01 9.60 12.79
CA ARG A 184 19.05 9.10 14.17
C ARG A 184 17.83 9.54 14.98
N ALA A 185 17.03 10.50 14.49
CA ALA A 185 15.88 11.05 15.21
C ALA A 185 14.87 9.97 15.67
N TYR A 186 14.71 8.88 14.91
CA TYR A 186 13.85 7.76 15.28
C TYR A 186 14.32 7.10 16.58
N HIS A 187 15.59 6.78 16.69
CA HIS A 187 16.16 6.13 17.89
C HIS A 187 16.24 7.09 19.09
N GLU A 188 16.62 8.33 18.88
CA GLU A 188 16.66 9.34 19.95
C GLU A 188 15.30 9.58 20.58
N LEU A 189 14.23 9.54 19.80
CA LEU A 189 12.87 9.76 20.30
C LEU A 189 12.30 8.55 21.06
N TRP A 190 12.74 7.33 20.76
CA TRP A 190 12.00 6.13 21.13
C TRP A 190 12.81 5.06 21.88
N LEU A 191 14.14 5.05 21.80
CA LEU A 191 14.96 4.01 22.42
C LEU A 191 15.68 4.49 23.70
N ASP A 192 16.21 5.73 23.72
CA ASP A 192 17.05 6.19 24.84
C ASP A 192 16.37 7.27 25.65
N GLY A 193 16.01 6.94 26.88
CA GLY A 193 15.54 7.91 27.88
C GLY A 193 16.63 8.87 28.34
N GLU A 194 17.90 8.61 28.01
CA GLU A 194 19.04 9.49 28.28
C GLU A 194 19.73 9.87 26.97
N LYS A 195 19.87 11.17 26.76
CA LYS A 195 20.49 11.77 25.59
C LYS A 195 22.02 11.59 25.66
N VAL A 196 22.52 10.46 25.17
CA VAL A 196 23.96 10.30 24.89
C VAL A 196 24.17 10.66 23.41
N VAL A 197 23.99 11.92 23.08
CA VAL A 197 24.39 12.45 21.77
C VAL A 197 25.39 13.57 22.02
N ASP A 198 26.60 13.32 21.62
CA ASP A 198 27.57 14.38 21.41
C ASP A 198 27.02 15.29 20.30
N SER A 199 26.66 16.52 20.65
CA SER A 199 26.06 17.51 19.76
C SER A 199 26.95 17.94 18.60
N GLN A 200 28.09 17.29 18.39
CA GLN A 200 29.07 17.57 17.33
C GLN A 200 28.98 16.64 16.12
N ASP A 201 28.25 15.53 16.21
CA ASP A 201 28.08 14.64 15.05
C ASP A 201 27.09 15.24 14.05
N VAL A 202 27.61 15.69 12.92
CA VAL A 202 26.78 16.14 11.78
C VAL A 202 26.00 14.93 11.25
N GLU A 203 24.68 15.00 11.30
CA GLU A 203 23.83 13.97 10.70
C GLU A 203 23.95 14.01 9.19
N ILE A 204 24.18 12.85 8.59
CA ILE A 204 24.35 12.68 7.15
C ILE A 204 23.16 11.89 6.61
N GLU A 205 22.41 12.50 5.69
CA GLU A 205 21.34 11.85 4.93
C GLU A 205 21.72 11.82 3.44
N PRO A 206 22.42 10.77 2.98
CA PRO A 206 23.10 10.78 1.68
C PRO A 206 22.14 10.72 0.49
N ILE A 207 20.97 10.07 0.63
CA ILE A 207 20.01 9.91 -0.46
C ILE A 207 19.01 11.08 -0.48
N TYR A 208 18.44 11.41 0.68
CA TYR A 208 17.31 12.35 0.75
C TYR A 208 17.72 13.79 1.07
N GLY A 209 18.87 13.99 1.71
CA GLY A 209 19.24 15.30 2.25
C GLY A 209 18.28 15.77 3.36
N ALA A 210 18.49 16.98 3.88
CA ALA A 210 17.69 17.53 4.97
C ALA A 210 16.20 17.77 4.62
N GLN A 211 15.88 17.90 3.33
CA GLN A 211 14.52 18.22 2.87
C GLN A 211 13.71 16.99 2.46
N TYR A 212 14.31 15.82 2.42
CA TYR A 212 13.65 14.60 1.95
C TYR A 212 13.02 14.76 0.56
N LEU A 213 12.04 13.90 0.22
CA LEU A 213 11.37 13.99 -1.08
C LEU A 213 10.25 15.03 -1.06
N PRO A 214 9.83 15.55 -2.21
CA PRO A 214 8.63 16.40 -2.31
C PRO A 214 7.35 15.68 -1.89
N ARG A 215 7.30 14.34 -2.07
CA ARG A 215 6.14 13.50 -1.76
C ARG A 215 6.57 12.05 -1.52
N LYS A 216 5.67 11.24 -0.90
CA LYS A 216 5.83 9.79 -0.76
C LYS A 216 6.25 9.13 -2.07
N PHE A 217 7.13 8.13 -1.99
CA PHE A 217 7.62 7.33 -3.09
C PHE A 217 7.35 5.85 -2.84
N LYS A 218 7.06 5.08 -3.88
CA LYS A 218 6.61 3.69 -3.77
C LYS A 218 7.28 2.80 -4.80
N ILE A 219 7.72 1.63 -4.38
CA ILE A 219 8.34 0.62 -5.24
C ILE A 219 7.60 -0.70 -5.06
N GLY A 220 7.41 -1.44 -6.14
CA GLY A 220 6.85 -2.79 -6.14
C GLY A 220 7.49 -3.66 -7.20
N ILE A 221 7.65 -4.95 -6.90
CA ILE A 221 8.25 -5.95 -7.78
C ILE A 221 7.21 -7.01 -8.09
N ALA A 222 6.87 -7.19 -9.36
CA ALA A 222 6.00 -8.26 -9.85
C ALA A 222 6.82 -9.39 -10.46
N ILE A 223 6.33 -10.62 -10.33
CA ILE A 223 6.90 -11.81 -10.99
C ILE A 223 5.85 -12.34 -11.97
N PRO A 224 6.04 -12.17 -13.29
CA PRO A 224 5.13 -12.74 -14.27
C PRO A 224 4.96 -14.27 -14.07
N PRO A 225 3.78 -14.82 -14.36
CA PRO A 225 2.63 -14.19 -15.02
C PRO A 225 1.68 -13.41 -14.09
N SER A 226 2.03 -13.20 -12.82
CA SER A 226 1.17 -12.53 -11.84
C SER A 226 1.55 -11.06 -11.63
N ASN A 227 0.53 -10.17 -11.61
CA ASN A 227 0.66 -8.76 -11.23
C ASN A 227 -0.17 -8.45 -9.97
N ASP A 228 0.03 -9.17 -8.89
CA ASP A 228 -0.67 -8.99 -7.62
C ASP A 228 -0.28 -7.69 -6.89
N VAL A 229 0.89 -7.12 -7.18
CA VAL A 229 1.39 -5.86 -6.60
C VAL A 229 0.85 -4.60 -7.32
N ASP A 230 0.09 -4.74 -8.41
CA ASP A 230 -0.26 -3.62 -9.31
C ASP A 230 0.98 -2.80 -9.68
N VAL A 231 1.94 -3.44 -10.33
CA VAL A 231 3.28 -2.89 -10.59
C VAL A 231 3.25 -1.52 -11.27
N PHE A 232 2.30 -1.29 -12.16
CA PHE A 232 2.13 -0.01 -12.85
C PHE A 232 1.54 1.11 -11.98
N SER A 233 1.08 0.81 -10.75
CA SER A 233 0.65 1.81 -9.78
C SER A 233 1.78 2.43 -8.96
N GLN A 234 3.00 1.95 -9.13
CA GLN A 234 4.16 2.32 -8.34
C GLN A 234 4.93 3.49 -8.95
N ASP A 235 5.62 4.27 -8.13
CA ASP A 235 6.55 5.30 -8.62
C ASP A 235 7.72 4.64 -9.37
N ILE A 236 8.21 3.46 -8.89
CA ILE A 236 9.03 2.51 -9.64
C ILE A 236 8.33 1.15 -9.61
N GLY A 237 7.98 0.63 -10.76
CA GLY A 237 7.54 -0.74 -10.98
C GLY A 237 8.70 -1.58 -11.52
N LEU A 238 8.97 -2.70 -10.88
CA LEU A 238 9.99 -3.66 -11.31
C LEU A 238 9.30 -4.95 -11.73
N ILE A 239 9.60 -5.43 -12.93
CA ILE A 239 9.02 -6.64 -13.48
C ILE A 239 10.15 -7.65 -13.64
N ALA A 240 10.13 -8.71 -12.84
CA ALA A 240 11.17 -9.74 -12.88
C ALA A 240 11.17 -10.46 -14.24
N ILE A 241 12.31 -10.50 -14.88
CA ILE A 241 12.53 -11.20 -16.14
C ILE A 241 13.29 -12.48 -15.86
N VAL A 242 12.72 -13.60 -16.31
CA VAL A 242 13.17 -14.95 -16.01
C VAL A 242 13.47 -15.69 -17.31
N GLU A 243 14.66 -16.25 -17.43
CA GLU A 243 15.05 -17.15 -18.51
C GLU A 243 15.62 -18.43 -17.85
N ASP A 244 15.23 -19.58 -18.34
CA ASP A 244 15.67 -20.89 -17.83
C ASP A 244 15.54 -21.06 -16.30
N ASN A 245 14.43 -20.58 -15.72
CA ASN A 245 14.16 -20.55 -14.27
C ASN A 245 15.18 -19.72 -13.45
N GLN A 246 15.90 -18.80 -14.07
CA GLN A 246 16.82 -17.89 -13.41
C GLN A 246 16.37 -16.45 -13.58
N LEU A 247 16.53 -15.66 -12.52
CA LEU A 247 16.32 -14.21 -12.58
C LEU A 247 17.47 -13.58 -13.35
N ILE A 248 17.20 -13.05 -14.55
CA ILE A 248 18.22 -12.36 -15.34
C ILE A 248 18.20 -10.84 -15.13
N GLY A 249 17.14 -10.29 -14.56
CA GLY A 249 17.02 -8.87 -14.24
C GLY A 249 15.59 -8.40 -14.11
N PHE A 250 15.41 -7.11 -14.30
CA PHE A 250 14.11 -6.44 -14.15
C PHE A 250 13.85 -5.46 -15.29
N ASN A 251 12.68 -5.51 -15.88
CA ASN A 251 12.19 -4.33 -16.57
C ASN A 251 11.80 -3.26 -15.56
N VAL A 252 12.08 -2.02 -15.88
CA VAL A 252 11.84 -0.86 -15.02
C VAL A 252 10.74 -0.01 -15.62
N ALA A 253 9.68 0.23 -14.86
CA ALA A 253 8.62 1.16 -15.19
C ALA A 253 8.59 2.31 -14.16
N VAL A 254 8.29 3.53 -14.60
CA VAL A 254 8.39 4.74 -13.78
C VAL A 254 7.16 5.64 -13.88
N GLY A 255 6.85 6.36 -12.81
CA GLY A 255 5.85 7.41 -12.81
C GLY A 255 4.41 6.96 -12.57
N GLY A 256 4.19 5.78 -11.98
CA GLY A 256 2.85 5.36 -11.56
C GLY A 256 2.36 6.03 -10.27
N GLY A 257 1.03 6.11 -10.12
CA GLY A 257 0.44 6.63 -8.89
C GLY A 257 -1.05 6.92 -8.99
N MET A 258 -1.84 6.33 -8.07
CA MET A 258 -3.31 6.34 -8.11
C MET A 258 -3.98 7.52 -7.38
N GLY A 259 -3.23 8.33 -6.64
CA GLY A 259 -3.81 9.42 -5.84
C GLY A 259 -4.15 10.66 -6.65
N MET A 260 -5.30 11.27 -6.32
CA MET A 260 -5.79 12.54 -6.86
C MET A 260 -6.16 13.49 -5.72
N THR A 261 -6.47 14.74 -6.03
CA THR A 261 -7.07 15.74 -5.15
C THR A 261 -8.55 15.87 -5.49
N HIS A 262 -9.41 15.90 -4.46
CA HIS A 262 -10.84 16.02 -4.67
C HIS A 262 -11.21 17.32 -5.42
N GLY A 263 -12.03 17.18 -6.47
CA GLY A 263 -12.53 18.31 -7.27
C GLY A 263 -11.47 18.98 -8.14
N ASP A 264 -10.28 18.40 -8.28
CA ASP A 264 -9.18 18.98 -9.04
C ASP A 264 -8.76 18.05 -10.20
N HIS A 265 -9.25 18.34 -11.38
CA HIS A 265 -9.00 17.56 -12.60
C HIS A 265 -7.58 17.71 -13.16
N GLU A 266 -6.76 18.66 -12.67
CA GLU A 266 -5.32 18.70 -12.94
C GLU A 266 -4.56 17.58 -12.22
N THR A 267 -5.23 16.85 -11.31
CA THR A 267 -4.68 15.70 -10.64
C THR A 267 -5.41 14.43 -11.07
N TYR A 268 -4.67 13.40 -11.44
CA TYR A 268 -5.18 12.17 -12.05
C TYR A 268 -4.38 10.94 -11.60
N PRO A 269 -4.95 9.72 -11.64
CA PRO A 269 -4.17 8.50 -11.52
C PRO A 269 -3.34 8.30 -12.78
N GLN A 270 -2.14 7.72 -12.65
CA GLN A 270 -1.27 7.44 -13.79
C GLN A 270 -0.64 6.07 -13.65
N LEU A 271 -0.54 5.35 -14.76
CA LEU A 271 0.23 4.11 -14.88
C LEU A 271 1.70 4.41 -15.10
N ALA A 272 2.58 3.59 -14.53
CA ALA A 272 4.00 3.66 -14.79
C ALA A 272 4.31 3.29 -16.25
N ARG A 273 5.29 3.98 -16.82
CA ARG A 273 5.76 3.78 -18.20
C ARG A 273 7.08 3.03 -18.18
N GLU A 274 7.18 1.98 -18.97
CA GLU A 274 8.38 1.16 -19.06
C GLU A 274 9.51 1.95 -19.75
N ILE A 275 10.72 1.87 -19.17
CA ILE A 275 11.90 2.59 -19.66
C ILE A 275 13.04 1.67 -20.10
N GLY A 276 12.96 0.37 -19.84
CA GLY A 276 13.96 -0.60 -20.27
C GLY A 276 14.25 -1.68 -19.22
N PHE A 277 15.38 -2.37 -19.40
CA PHE A 277 15.80 -3.53 -18.62
C PHE A 277 17.16 -3.27 -17.93
N ILE A 278 17.30 -3.79 -16.70
CA ILE A 278 18.53 -3.79 -15.91
C ILE A 278 18.82 -5.17 -15.32
N THR A 279 20.12 -5.49 -15.15
CA THR A 279 20.55 -6.70 -14.43
C THR A 279 20.42 -6.51 -12.91
N PRO A 280 20.36 -7.59 -12.10
CA PRO A 280 20.13 -7.49 -10.66
C PRO A 280 21.16 -6.64 -9.91
N ASP A 281 22.44 -6.70 -10.31
CA ASP A 281 23.53 -5.92 -9.73
C ASP A 281 23.36 -4.40 -9.90
N LYS A 282 22.59 -3.97 -10.88
CA LYS A 282 22.29 -2.55 -11.17
C LYS A 282 21.06 -2.01 -10.44
N LEU A 283 20.31 -2.87 -9.77
CA LEU A 283 19.00 -2.51 -9.19
C LEU A 283 19.08 -1.39 -8.15
N LEU A 284 19.97 -1.51 -7.17
CA LEU A 284 20.07 -0.55 -6.06
C LEU A 284 20.51 0.83 -6.55
N GLU A 285 21.53 0.85 -7.40
CA GLU A 285 22.03 2.09 -8.02
C GLU A 285 20.92 2.77 -8.84
N THR A 286 20.25 2.03 -9.71
CA THR A 286 19.19 2.57 -10.57
C THR A 286 18.05 3.17 -9.74
N ALA A 287 17.56 2.44 -8.73
CA ALA A 287 16.48 2.94 -7.86
C ALA A 287 16.90 4.20 -7.08
N GLU A 288 18.13 4.26 -6.57
CA GLU A 288 18.67 5.45 -5.90
C GLU A 288 18.73 6.65 -6.84
N LYS A 289 19.25 6.47 -8.07
CA LYS A 289 19.33 7.58 -9.04
C LYS A 289 17.95 8.08 -9.45
N ILE A 290 16.96 7.19 -9.64
CA ILE A 290 15.58 7.59 -9.91
C ILE A 290 15.00 8.40 -8.74
N ILE A 291 15.20 7.97 -7.50
CA ILE A 291 14.75 8.70 -6.31
C ILE A 291 15.42 10.08 -6.21
N THR A 292 16.72 10.16 -6.49
CA THR A 292 17.43 11.44 -6.44
C THR A 292 16.97 12.39 -7.55
N ILE A 293 16.51 11.92 -8.71
CA ILE A 293 15.86 12.76 -9.72
C ILE A 293 14.56 13.35 -9.14
N GLN A 294 13.72 12.56 -8.49
CA GLN A 294 12.51 13.06 -7.84
C GLN A 294 12.82 14.04 -6.70
N ARG A 295 13.87 13.79 -5.91
CA ARG A 295 14.33 14.69 -4.86
C ARG A 295 14.70 16.08 -5.43
N ASP A 296 15.45 16.08 -6.52
CA ASP A 296 16.04 17.29 -7.08
C ASP A 296 15.05 18.08 -7.95
N TYR A 297 14.22 17.41 -8.73
CA TYR A 297 13.36 18.01 -9.74
C TYR A 297 11.86 17.96 -9.46
N GLY A 298 11.43 17.23 -8.43
CA GLY A 298 10.02 17.16 -8.05
C GLY A 298 9.48 18.49 -7.55
N ASN A 299 8.22 18.76 -7.82
CA ASN A 299 7.56 20.03 -7.47
C ASN A 299 7.43 20.19 -5.95
N ARG A 300 8.10 21.18 -5.37
CA ARG A 300 8.07 21.50 -3.93
C ARG A 300 7.17 22.68 -3.59
N SER A 301 6.70 23.41 -4.59
CA SER A 301 5.83 24.59 -4.41
C SER A 301 4.36 24.21 -4.39
N VAL A 302 3.93 23.32 -5.29
CA VAL A 302 2.53 22.90 -5.43
C VAL A 302 2.39 21.44 -4.98
N ARG A 303 2.02 21.23 -3.72
CA ARG A 303 2.00 19.88 -3.10
C ARG A 303 1.05 18.89 -3.78
N LYS A 304 -0.03 19.33 -4.41
CA LYS A 304 -0.94 18.45 -5.18
C LYS A 304 -0.24 17.80 -6.38
N ASN A 305 0.74 18.49 -6.98
CA ASN A 305 1.54 18.04 -8.12
C ASN A 305 2.95 17.57 -7.74
N ALA A 306 3.21 17.26 -6.47
CA ALA A 306 4.52 16.87 -5.96
C ALA A 306 4.87 15.37 -6.16
N ARG A 307 3.94 14.53 -6.67
CA ARG A 307 4.19 13.11 -6.95
C ARG A 307 5.08 12.94 -8.19
N PHE A 308 5.85 11.87 -8.21
CA PHE A 308 6.81 11.56 -9.26
C PHE A 308 6.20 11.52 -10.67
N LYS A 309 4.98 11.01 -10.82
CA LYS A 309 4.24 11.03 -12.10
C LYS A 309 4.18 12.42 -12.72
N TYR A 310 3.94 13.46 -11.92
CA TYR A 310 3.89 14.84 -12.41
C TYR A 310 5.25 15.41 -12.76
N THR A 311 6.32 14.94 -12.10
CA THR A 311 7.70 15.31 -12.48
C THR A 311 8.02 14.79 -13.88
N ILE A 312 7.64 13.53 -14.16
CA ILE A 312 7.82 12.93 -15.50
C ILE A 312 6.91 13.60 -16.52
N ASP A 313 5.64 13.84 -16.21
CA ASP A 313 4.68 14.45 -17.15
C ASP A 313 5.04 15.90 -17.51
N ALA A 314 5.59 16.65 -16.55
CA ALA A 314 5.99 18.04 -16.77
C ALA A 314 7.29 18.18 -17.57
N ARG A 315 8.20 17.21 -17.50
CA ARG A 315 9.52 17.28 -18.14
C ARG A 315 9.63 16.39 -19.37
N GLY A 316 8.80 15.39 -19.50
CA GLY A 316 8.85 14.38 -20.55
C GLY A 316 9.62 13.13 -20.13
N LEU A 317 9.22 11.98 -20.68
CA LEU A 317 9.87 10.70 -20.42
C LEU A 317 11.28 10.64 -21.01
N GLU A 318 11.48 11.21 -22.20
CA GLU A 318 12.79 11.30 -22.87
C GLU A 318 13.80 12.06 -22.01
N TRP A 319 13.44 13.25 -21.54
CA TRP A 319 14.27 14.02 -20.61
C TRP A 319 14.63 13.20 -19.36
N PHE A 320 13.66 12.47 -18.82
CA PHE A 320 13.90 11.64 -17.65
C PHE A 320 14.92 10.53 -17.92
N GLN A 321 14.82 9.85 -19.07
CA GLN A 321 15.78 8.81 -19.48
C GLN A 321 17.18 9.38 -19.72
N GLU A 322 17.31 10.54 -20.34
CA GLU A 322 18.58 11.25 -20.52
C GLU A 322 19.22 11.60 -19.16
N GLU A 323 18.45 12.20 -18.24
CA GLU A 323 18.94 12.56 -16.91
C GLU A 323 19.32 11.33 -16.08
N LEU A 324 18.56 10.23 -16.20
CA LEU A 324 18.89 8.98 -15.54
C LEU A 324 20.18 8.38 -16.09
N THR A 325 20.36 8.30 -17.40
CA THR A 325 21.58 7.85 -18.07
C THR A 325 22.78 8.70 -17.64
N ARG A 326 22.63 10.03 -17.59
CA ARG A 326 23.67 10.95 -17.11
C ARG A 326 24.10 10.65 -15.67
N ARG A 327 23.16 10.30 -14.78
CA ARG A 327 23.46 9.97 -13.36
C ARG A 327 24.06 8.59 -13.19
N LEU A 328 23.65 7.64 -14.02
CA LEU A 328 24.15 6.27 -14.00
C LEU A 328 25.53 6.15 -14.64
N GLY A 329 25.81 6.94 -15.67
CA GLY A 329 27.01 6.83 -16.50
C GLY A 329 26.99 5.65 -17.47
N TRP A 330 25.84 4.98 -17.63
CA TRP A 330 25.58 3.89 -18.57
C TRP A 330 24.11 3.91 -19.02
N GLU A 331 23.82 3.28 -20.15
CA GLU A 331 22.47 3.23 -20.74
C GLU A 331 21.68 2.00 -20.25
N ILE A 332 20.40 2.22 -19.93
CA ILE A 332 19.45 1.12 -19.64
C ILE A 332 19.21 0.34 -20.94
N GLN A 333 19.23 -0.99 -20.86
CA GLN A 333 19.00 -1.88 -22.01
C GLN A 333 17.53 -1.81 -22.46
N GLN A 334 17.26 -2.28 -23.68
CA GLN A 334 15.89 -2.42 -24.16
C GLN A 334 15.11 -3.39 -23.27
N ALA A 335 13.84 -3.07 -23.00
CA ALA A 335 12.94 -3.92 -22.22
C ALA A 335 12.81 -5.32 -22.83
N ARG A 336 12.69 -6.31 -21.95
CA ARG A 336 12.52 -7.72 -22.33
C ARG A 336 11.04 -8.09 -22.37
N PRO A 337 10.61 -9.03 -23.20
CA PRO A 337 9.21 -9.46 -23.26
C PRO A 337 8.79 -10.17 -21.98
N TYR A 338 7.55 -9.96 -21.56
CA TYR A 338 6.87 -10.65 -20.48
C TYR A 338 5.35 -10.62 -20.71
N THR A 339 4.60 -11.43 -19.96
CA THR A 339 3.13 -11.41 -20.01
C THR A 339 2.56 -11.52 -18.61
N PHE A 340 1.56 -10.69 -18.31
CA PHE A 340 0.71 -10.83 -17.13
C PHE A 340 -0.59 -11.51 -17.52
N GLU A 341 -0.94 -12.57 -16.79
CA GLU A 341 -2.15 -13.38 -17.01
C GLU A 341 -3.06 -13.34 -15.77
N ARG A 342 -2.50 -13.04 -14.62
CA ARG A 342 -3.18 -13.10 -13.31
C ARG A 342 -2.97 -11.85 -12.50
N THR A 343 -3.91 -11.62 -11.59
CA THR A 343 -3.82 -10.67 -10.48
C THR A 343 -4.43 -11.32 -9.23
N GLY A 344 -4.40 -10.62 -8.09
CA GLY A 344 -4.97 -11.17 -6.85
C GLY A 344 -4.12 -12.26 -6.21
N ASP A 345 -4.73 -13.00 -5.30
CA ASP A 345 -4.07 -14.03 -4.50
C ASP A 345 -4.64 -15.42 -4.85
N GLU A 346 -3.81 -16.45 -4.76
CA GLU A 346 -4.23 -17.83 -4.83
C GLU A 346 -4.52 -18.35 -3.40
N PHE A 347 -5.72 -18.87 -3.16
CA PHE A 347 -6.22 -19.21 -1.85
C PHE A 347 -6.11 -20.70 -1.53
N GLY A 348 -6.10 -21.03 -0.22
CA GLY A 348 -6.04 -22.39 0.28
C GLY A 348 -4.62 -22.97 0.31
N TRP A 349 -4.52 -24.31 0.38
CA TRP A 349 -3.26 -25.03 0.47
C TRP A 349 -2.60 -25.26 -0.88
N ILE A 350 -1.40 -24.73 -1.06
CA ILE A 350 -0.56 -24.99 -2.23
C ILE A 350 0.80 -25.51 -1.78
N LYS A 351 1.32 -26.51 -2.51
CA LYS A 351 2.64 -27.09 -2.28
C LYS A 351 3.68 -26.32 -3.08
N GLY A 352 4.70 -25.81 -2.40
CA GLY A 352 5.84 -25.17 -3.03
C GLY A 352 6.80 -26.16 -3.71
N ALA A 353 7.68 -25.62 -4.55
CA ALA A 353 8.67 -26.41 -5.28
C ALA A 353 9.71 -27.08 -4.35
N ASP A 354 9.96 -26.52 -3.19
CA ASP A 354 10.84 -27.04 -2.12
C ASP A 354 10.18 -28.12 -1.24
N GLY A 355 8.90 -28.45 -1.50
CA GLY A 355 8.12 -29.41 -0.76
C GLY A 355 7.43 -28.89 0.50
N HIS A 356 7.64 -27.62 0.87
CA HIS A 356 6.86 -26.94 1.89
C HIS A 356 5.46 -26.60 1.40
N TRP A 357 4.58 -26.28 2.34
CA TRP A 357 3.21 -25.92 2.06
C TRP A 357 2.95 -24.46 2.41
N HIS A 358 2.04 -23.85 1.66
CA HIS A 358 1.60 -22.47 1.87
C HIS A 358 0.07 -22.46 1.95
N TYR A 359 -0.48 -21.72 2.92
CA TYR A 359 -1.93 -21.57 3.05
C TYR A 359 -2.32 -20.10 3.03
N THR A 360 -3.02 -19.70 2.00
CA THR A 360 -3.51 -18.33 1.88
C THR A 360 -4.92 -18.22 2.44
N LEU A 361 -5.06 -17.37 3.45
CA LEU A 361 -6.31 -16.99 4.10
C LEU A 361 -6.93 -15.79 3.39
N PHE A 362 -8.24 -15.84 3.17
CA PHE A 362 -9.02 -14.66 2.83
C PHE A 362 -9.26 -13.82 4.09
N ILE A 363 -8.81 -12.56 4.06
CA ILE A 363 -9.00 -11.60 5.15
C ILE A 363 -9.83 -10.43 4.63
N GLN A 364 -11.11 -10.37 5.01
CA GLN A 364 -12.01 -9.34 4.52
C GLN A 364 -11.46 -7.94 4.78
N ASN A 365 -11.12 -7.22 3.70
CA ASN A 365 -10.49 -5.90 3.74
C ASN A 365 -9.26 -5.79 4.65
N GLY A 366 -8.57 -6.91 4.91
CA GLY A 366 -7.35 -6.96 5.72
C GLY A 366 -7.54 -6.68 7.21
N ARG A 367 -8.76 -6.71 7.75
CA ARG A 367 -9.01 -6.47 9.17
C ARG A 367 -8.98 -7.77 9.97
N LEU A 368 -8.01 -7.89 10.84
CA LEU A 368 -7.83 -9.00 11.78
C LEU A 368 -8.38 -8.61 13.15
N LYS A 369 -9.42 -9.27 13.57
CA LYS A 369 -9.99 -9.21 14.93
C LYS A 369 -10.73 -10.50 15.23
N ASP A 370 -11.04 -10.74 16.49
CA ASP A 370 -11.94 -11.82 16.87
C ASP A 370 -13.40 -11.37 16.69
N PHE A 371 -14.21 -12.24 16.14
CA PHE A 371 -15.64 -12.07 15.90
C PHE A 371 -16.41 -13.08 16.75
N GLU A 372 -17.73 -12.91 16.92
CA GLU A 372 -18.56 -13.83 17.69
C GLU A 372 -18.54 -15.24 17.10
N ASP A 373 -18.58 -15.36 15.76
CA ASP A 373 -18.68 -16.62 15.04
C ASP A 373 -17.33 -17.31 14.82
N TYR A 374 -16.21 -16.56 14.83
CA TYR A 374 -14.86 -17.09 14.62
C TYR A 374 -13.79 -16.16 15.20
N GLN A 375 -12.70 -16.77 15.68
CA GLN A 375 -11.63 -16.06 16.40
C GLN A 375 -10.39 -15.93 15.51
N LEU A 376 -10.45 -15.01 14.55
CA LEU A 376 -9.42 -14.85 13.53
C LEU A 376 -8.05 -14.47 14.12
N LEU A 377 -8.00 -13.44 14.95
CA LEU A 377 -6.75 -12.95 15.54
C LEU A 377 -6.18 -13.97 16.55
N THR A 378 -7.04 -14.58 17.38
CA THR A 378 -6.65 -15.61 18.34
C THR A 378 -6.18 -16.87 17.63
N GLY A 379 -6.87 -17.33 16.58
CA GLY A 379 -6.46 -18.50 15.81
C GLY A 379 -5.07 -18.33 15.17
N LEU A 380 -4.79 -17.16 14.61
CA LEU A 380 -3.48 -16.85 14.04
C LEU A 380 -2.38 -16.76 15.11
N ARG A 381 -2.69 -16.28 16.33
CA ARG A 381 -1.77 -16.35 17.49
C ARG A 381 -1.42 -17.79 17.83
N GLU A 382 -2.40 -18.70 17.88
CA GLU A 382 -2.15 -20.11 18.21
C GLU A 382 -1.34 -20.81 17.09
N ILE A 383 -1.59 -20.45 15.83
CA ILE A 383 -0.75 -20.91 14.72
C ILE A 383 0.68 -20.41 14.87
N ALA A 384 0.89 -19.12 15.17
CA ALA A 384 2.22 -18.54 15.32
C ALA A 384 3.06 -19.22 16.42
N LYS A 385 2.43 -19.69 17.50
CA LYS A 385 3.12 -20.45 18.58
C LYS A 385 3.71 -21.78 18.13
N VAL A 386 3.19 -22.38 17.06
CA VAL A 386 3.63 -23.70 16.58
C VAL A 386 4.31 -23.66 15.21
N HIS A 387 4.15 -22.55 14.50
CA HIS A 387 4.70 -22.36 13.16
C HIS A 387 6.21 -22.08 13.23
N THR A 388 6.96 -22.56 12.22
CA THR A 388 8.41 -22.35 12.10
C THR A 388 8.84 -21.79 10.75
N GLY A 389 7.89 -21.53 9.89
CA GLY A 389 8.08 -20.79 8.66
C GLY A 389 7.84 -19.29 8.89
N ASP A 390 7.17 -18.64 7.98
CA ASP A 390 6.86 -17.22 8.02
C ASP A 390 5.38 -16.92 7.70
N PHE A 391 4.95 -15.74 8.02
CA PHE A 391 3.70 -15.15 7.55
C PHE A 391 4.01 -14.17 6.44
N ARG A 392 3.17 -14.11 5.41
CA ARG A 392 3.31 -13.17 4.32
C ARG A 392 2.03 -12.38 4.09
N LEU A 393 2.15 -11.07 4.26
CA LEU A 393 1.07 -10.12 4.00
C LEU A 393 0.99 -9.92 2.50
N THR A 394 -0.19 -10.15 1.91
CA THR A 394 -0.36 -9.96 0.47
C THR A 394 -0.65 -8.50 0.10
N PRO A 395 -0.36 -8.07 -1.13
CA PRO A 395 -0.73 -6.74 -1.63
C PRO A 395 -2.25 -6.53 -1.72
N ASN A 396 -3.03 -7.61 -1.62
CA ASN A 396 -4.49 -7.64 -1.68
C ASN A 396 -5.15 -7.75 -0.30
N GLN A 397 -4.39 -7.44 0.77
CA GLN A 397 -4.85 -7.41 2.16
C GLN A 397 -5.16 -8.79 2.76
N ASN A 398 -4.70 -9.87 2.16
CA ASN A 398 -4.81 -11.23 2.68
C ASN A 398 -3.54 -11.66 3.41
N LEU A 399 -3.53 -12.88 3.92
CA LEU A 399 -2.44 -13.44 4.69
C LEU A 399 -2.10 -14.85 4.21
N MET A 400 -0.82 -15.10 3.98
CA MET A 400 -0.31 -16.43 3.72
C MET A 400 0.46 -16.95 4.95
N ILE A 401 0.13 -18.15 5.41
CA ILE A 401 0.95 -18.95 6.31
C ILE A 401 1.92 -19.72 5.43
N SER A 402 3.17 -19.27 5.38
CA SER A 402 4.15 -19.68 4.37
C SER A 402 5.21 -20.62 4.95
N ASN A 403 5.83 -21.43 4.10
CA ASN A 403 6.92 -22.35 4.49
C ASN A 403 6.53 -23.34 5.60
N VAL A 404 5.31 -23.89 5.52
CA VAL A 404 4.82 -24.91 6.43
C VAL A 404 5.45 -26.25 6.09
N THR A 405 6.23 -26.82 7.00
CA THR A 405 6.81 -28.16 6.80
C THR A 405 5.72 -29.24 6.71
N PRO A 406 5.93 -30.33 5.93
CA PRO A 406 4.96 -31.42 5.84
C PRO A 406 4.51 -31.97 7.21
N GLN A 407 5.43 -32.01 8.18
CA GLN A 407 5.19 -32.50 9.54
C GLN A 407 4.22 -31.60 10.33
N LYS A 408 4.25 -30.28 10.07
CA LYS A 408 3.41 -29.29 10.77
C LYS A 408 2.07 -29.04 10.08
N LYS A 409 1.93 -29.40 8.79
CA LYS A 409 0.71 -29.14 8.03
C LYS A 409 -0.55 -29.62 8.73
N LYS A 410 -0.55 -30.88 9.25
CA LYS A 410 -1.71 -31.45 9.96
C LYS A 410 -2.08 -30.62 11.21
N LYS A 411 -1.08 -30.21 11.99
CA LYS A 411 -1.31 -29.41 13.20
C LYS A 411 -1.89 -28.03 12.88
N ILE A 412 -1.32 -27.35 11.86
CA ILE A 412 -1.81 -26.04 11.42
C ILE A 412 -3.22 -26.16 10.85
N ASN A 413 -3.51 -27.21 10.03
CA ASN A 413 -4.85 -27.43 9.52
C ASN A 413 -5.89 -27.64 10.64
N THR A 414 -5.54 -28.39 11.68
CA THR A 414 -6.41 -28.54 12.87
C THR A 414 -6.72 -27.19 13.53
N LEU A 415 -5.75 -26.27 13.61
CA LEU A 415 -5.98 -24.94 14.17
C LEU A 415 -6.83 -24.08 13.23
N ILE A 416 -6.62 -24.15 11.91
CA ILE A 416 -7.46 -23.48 10.91
C ILE A 416 -8.93 -23.89 11.08
N GLU A 417 -9.19 -25.20 11.18
CA GLU A 417 -10.55 -25.73 11.39
C GLU A 417 -11.13 -25.33 12.75
N GLN A 418 -10.34 -25.47 13.84
CA GLN A 418 -10.76 -25.13 15.19
C GLN A 418 -11.21 -23.68 15.34
N TYR A 419 -10.48 -22.75 14.74
CA TYR A 419 -10.77 -21.32 14.83
C TYR A 419 -11.58 -20.80 13.63
N LYS A 420 -12.07 -21.70 12.77
CA LYS A 420 -12.87 -21.40 11.58
C LYS A 420 -12.20 -20.38 10.65
N LEU A 421 -10.88 -20.47 10.53
CA LEU A 421 -10.13 -19.66 9.57
C LEU A 421 -10.45 -20.16 8.15
N THR A 422 -10.56 -19.25 7.20
CA THR A 422 -11.04 -19.62 5.87
C THR A 422 -10.14 -19.09 4.76
N ASP A 423 -10.03 -19.87 3.69
CA ASP A 423 -9.49 -19.41 2.41
C ASP A 423 -10.53 -18.68 1.54
N GLY A 424 -11.76 -18.59 2.03
CA GLY A 424 -12.85 -17.92 1.32
C GLY A 424 -13.47 -18.71 0.18
N ALA A 425 -13.20 -20.03 0.09
CA ALA A 425 -13.73 -20.87 -1.01
C ALA A 425 -15.27 -20.85 -1.12
N HIS A 426 -15.98 -20.56 -0.03
CA HIS A 426 -17.45 -20.43 -0.01
C HIS A 426 -17.95 -19.04 -0.44
N TYR A 427 -17.08 -18.10 -0.74
CA TYR A 427 -17.43 -16.77 -1.25
C TYR A 427 -17.29 -16.68 -2.77
N SER A 428 -18.00 -15.75 -3.38
CA SER A 428 -17.81 -15.43 -4.80
C SER A 428 -16.36 -15.01 -5.10
N ALA A 429 -15.92 -15.28 -6.32
CA ALA A 429 -14.60 -14.83 -6.78
C ALA A 429 -14.49 -13.29 -6.74
N LEU A 430 -15.58 -12.55 -6.99
CA LEU A 430 -15.64 -11.10 -6.84
C LEU A 430 -15.34 -10.67 -5.39
N ARG A 431 -15.94 -11.32 -4.38
CA ARG A 431 -15.69 -11.01 -2.96
C ARG A 431 -14.23 -11.25 -2.60
N ARG A 432 -13.65 -12.35 -3.05
CA ARG A 432 -12.23 -12.68 -2.79
C ARG A 432 -11.26 -11.69 -3.44
N ASN A 433 -11.66 -11.07 -4.56
CA ASN A 433 -10.91 -10.04 -5.28
C ASN A 433 -11.32 -8.59 -4.89
N SER A 434 -11.85 -8.41 -3.66
CA SER A 434 -12.27 -7.11 -3.16
C SER A 434 -11.21 -6.45 -2.27
N ILE A 435 -11.00 -5.14 -2.44
CA ILE A 435 -10.06 -4.35 -1.64
C ILE A 435 -10.71 -3.04 -1.19
N ALA A 436 -10.57 -2.71 0.11
CA ALA A 436 -10.97 -1.41 0.64
C ALA A 436 -9.86 -0.74 1.46
N CYS A 437 -9.79 0.58 1.42
CA CYS A 437 -8.97 1.34 2.35
C CYS A 437 -9.67 1.47 3.72
N VAL A 438 -8.91 1.83 4.77
CA VAL A 438 -9.44 1.96 6.14
C VAL A 438 -10.61 2.93 6.22
N SER A 439 -10.47 4.12 5.64
CA SER A 439 -11.48 5.19 5.61
C SER A 439 -12.01 5.61 6.99
N LEU A 440 -13.31 5.87 7.12
CA LEU A 440 -13.94 6.21 8.40
C LEU A 440 -13.91 5.02 9.37
N PRO A 441 -13.84 5.24 10.70
CA PRO A 441 -13.88 6.54 11.39
C PRO A 441 -12.50 7.19 11.58
N THR A 442 -11.39 6.49 11.35
CA THR A 442 -10.06 6.91 11.80
C THR A 442 -9.28 7.75 10.79
N CYS A 443 -9.53 7.59 9.49
CA CYS A 443 -8.80 8.35 8.46
C CYS A 443 -9.27 9.80 8.38
N GLY A 444 -8.41 10.76 8.73
CA GLY A 444 -8.72 12.20 8.66
C GLY A 444 -9.01 12.73 7.24
N LEU A 445 -8.65 11.98 6.20
CA LEU A 445 -8.84 12.36 4.79
C LEU A 445 -10.08 11.70 4.16
N ALA A 446 -10.76 10.81 4.88
CA ALA A 446 -11.92 10.10 4.36
C ALA A 446 -13.12 11.03 4.16
N MET A 447 -13.82 10.85 3.05
CA MET A 447 -15.05 11.54 2.69
C MET A 447 -16.26 10.62 2.80
N ALA A 448 -16.07 9.32 2.59
CA ALA A 448 -17.08 8.26 2.70
C ALA A 448 -16.50 7.04 3.43
N GLU A 449 -17.32 6.07 3.71
CA GLU A 449 -16.92 4.75 4.18
C GLU A 449 -16.15 3.97 3.10
N ALA A 450 -15.38 2.96 3.51
CA ALA A 450 -14.83 1.96 2.60
C ALA A 450 -14.75 0.59 3.29
N GLU A 451 -13.77 0.37 4.20
CA GLU A 451 -13.58 -0.92 4.87
C GLU A 451 -14.82 -1.45 5.59
N ARG A 452 -15.54 -0.57 6.31
CA ARG A 452 -16.74 -0.98 7.08
C ARG A 452 -17.95 -1.24 6.17
N TYR A 453 -18.01 -0.58 5.02
CA TYR A 453 -19.18 -0.59 4.14
C TYR A 453 -19.08 -1.61 3.00
N LEU A 454 -17.90 -1.77 2.38
CA LEU A 454 -17.75 -2.64 1.20
C LEU A 454 -18.28 -4.07 1.43
N PRO A 455 -18.09 -4.72 2.59
CA PRO A 455 -18.61 -6.06 2.82
C PRO A 455 -20.12 -6.19 2.67
N SER A 456 -20.88 -5.21 3.18
CA SER A 456 -22.34 -5.20 3.09
C SER A 456 -22.82 -4.92 1.66
N LEU A 457 -22.15 -4.02 0.94
CA LEU A 457 -22.42 -3.76 -0.46
C LEU A 457 -22.16 -5.03 -1.31
N ILE A 458 -21.04 -5.72 -1.09
CA ILE A 458 -20.71 -6.95 -1.81
C ILE A 458 -21.74 -8.04 -1.53
N THR A 459 -22.28 -8.16 -0.30
CA THR A 459 -23.35 -9.14 -0.01
C THR A 459 -24.56 -8.93 -0.90
N LYS A 460 -24.89 -7.68 -1.23
CA LYS A 460 -25.98 -7.36 -2.16
C LYS A 460 -25.59 -7.59 -3.63
N ILE A 461 -24.32 -7.33 -3.97
CA ILE A 461 -23.79 -7.64 -5.31
C ILE A 461 -23.70 -9.15 -5.52
N ASP A 462 -23.35 -9.94 -4.49
CA ASP A 462 -23.30 -11.40 -4.57
C ASP A 462 -24.66 -12.01 -4.97
N ALA A 463 -25.79 -11.42 -4.54
CA ALA A 463 -27.10 -11.86 -5.00
C ALA A 463 -27.29 -11.66 -6.52
N ILE A 464 -26.66 -10.62 -7.09
CA ILE A 464 -26.66 -10.38 -8.55
C ILE A 464 -25.69 -11.34 -9.24
N ILE A 465 -24.56 -11.61 -8.63
CA ILE A 465 -23.55 -12.57 -9.11
C ILE A 465 -24.16 -13.98 -9.17
N ASP A 466 -24.91 -14.39 -8.13
CA ASP A 466 -25.64 -15.67 -8.11
C ASP A 466 -26.69 -15.73 -9.24
N GLU A 467 -27.51 -14.68 -9.39
CA GLU A 467 -28.52 -14.56 -10.46
C GLU A 467 -27.88 -14.67 -11.86
N ALA A 468 -26.70 -14.08 -12.03
CA ALA A 468 -25.95 -14.07 -13.29
C ALA A 468 -25.14 -15.36 -13.53
N GLY A 469 -25.00 -16.24 -12.53
CA GLY A 469 -24.17 -17.45 -12.63
C GLY A 469 -22.66 -17.14 -12.70
N LEU A 470 -22.20 -16.05 -12.05
CA LEU A 470 -20.81 -15.56 -12.13
C LEU A 470 -19.98 -15.85 -10.88
N ASN A 471 -20.40 -16.79 -10.01
CA ASN A 471 -19.74 -17.03 -8.72
C ASN A 471 -18.24 -17.33 -8.81
N GLU A 472 -17.82 -18.07 -9.83
CA GLU A 472 -16.42 -18.44 -10.07
C GLU A 472 -15.70 -17.45 -11.01
N THR A 473 -16.38 -16.39 -11.45
CA THR A 473 -15.78 -15.39 -12.35
C THR A 473 -15.07 -14.33 -11.56
N GLU A 474 -13.77 -14.21 -11.75
CA GLU A 474 -12.97 -13.18 -11.12
C GLU A 474 -13.33 -11.80 -11.67
N ILE A 475 -13.75 -10.92 -10.78
CA ILE A 475 -14.01 -9.49 -11.06
C ILE A 475 -13.34 -8.68 -9.95
N VAL A 476 -12.45 -7.77 -10.32
CA VAL A 476 -11.72 -6.95 -9.36
C VAL A 476 -12.53 -5.73 -8.96
N ILE A 477 -12.97 -5.69 -7.69
CA ILE A 477 -13.74 -4.58 -7.12
C ILE A 477 -12.95 -3.86 -6.03
N ARG A 478 -12.86 -2.53 -6.10
CA ARG A 478 -12.03 -1.74 -5.18
C ARG A 478 -12.74 -0.47 -4.72
N MET A 479 -12.67 -0.20 -3.40
CA MET A 479 -13.31 0.98 -2.81
C MET A 479 -12.30 1.83 -2.02
N SER A 480 -12.22 3.12 -2.35
CA SER A 480 -11.48 4.14 -1.60
C SER A 480 -12.45 5.18 -1.03
N GLY A 481 -12.35 5.49 0.26
CA GLY A 481 -13.19 6.51 0.90
C GLY A 481 -12.87 7.96 0.49
N CYS A 482 -11.87 8.19 -0.36
CA CYS A 482 -11.50 9.49 -0.92
C CYS A 482 -10.57 9.33 -2.14
N PRO A 483 -10.33 10.41 -2.93
CA PRO A 483 -9.48 10.35 -4.13
C PRO A 483 -7.99 10.06 -3.91
N ASN A 484 -7.51 9.95 -2.67
CA ASN A 484 -6.12 9.55 -2.42
C ASN A 484 -5.76 8.14 -2.92
N GLY A 485 -6.76 7.32 -3.31
CA GLY A 485 -6.58 6.06 -4.02
C GLY A 485 -5.80 5.00 -3.24
N CYS A 486 -6.02 4.88 -1.92
CA CYS A 486 -5.24 3.95 -1.08
C CYS A 486 -5.52 2.48 -1.40
N SER A 487 -6.72 2.12 -1.86
CA SER A 487 -7.09 0.80 -2.36
C SER A 487 -6.81 0.62 -3.85
N ARG A 488 -6.22 1.60 -4.50
CA ARG A 488 -5.99 1.61 -5.97
C ARG A 488 -7.30 1.46 -6.76
N ALA A 489 -8.38 2.17 -6.35
CA ALA A 489 -9.70 2.06 -6.96
C ALA A 489 -9.72 2.36 -8.47
N ALA A 490 -8.78 3.20 -8.96
CA ALA A 490 -8.63 3.49 -10.39
C ALA A 490 -8.11 2.28 -11.22
N MET A 491 -7.71 1.19 -10.57
CA MET A 491 -7.26 -0.06 -11.20
C MET A 491 -8.21 -1.23 -10.92
N GLY A 492 -9.37 -1.01 -10.31
CA GLY A 492 -10.42 -2.01 -10.20
C GLY A 492 -11.26 -2.06 -11.48
N GLU A 493 -11.63 -3.25 -11.95
CA GLU A 493 -12.60 -3.39 -13.04
C GLU A 493 -13.92 -2.69 -12.67
N ILE A 494 -14.25 -2.73 -11.37
CA ILE A 494 -15.26 -1.90 -10.72
C ILE A 494 -14.56 -1.08 -9.62
N GLY A 495 -14.57 0.24 -9.73
CA GLY A 495 -13.93 1.14 -8.78
C GLY A 495 -14.93 2.09 -8.12
N PHE A 496 -14.81 2.28 -6.79
CA PHE A 496 -15.58 3.28 -6.05
C PHE A 496 -14.66 4.27 -5.36
N ILE A 497 -14.96 5.56 -5.52
CA ILE A 497 -14.22 6.65 -4.87
C ILE A 497 -15.23 7.52 -4.11
N GLY A 498 -15.05 7.63 -2.79
CA GLY A 498 -15.90 8.41 -1.90
C GLY A 498 -15.94 9.89 -2.27
N LYS A 499 -17.15 10.45 -2.29
CA LYS A 499 -17.48 11.85 -2.61
C LYS A 499 -18.00 12.59 -1.37
N GLY A 500 -18.76 11.89 -0.55
CA GLY A 500 -19.38 12.36 0.69
C GLY A 500 -20.00 11.17 1.43
N PRO A 501 -20.62 11.37 2.61
CA PRO A 501 -21.24 10.31 3.37
C PRO A 501 -22.28 9.54 2.52
N GLY A 502 -22.07 8.22 2.35
CA GLY A 502 -22.91 7.34 1.54
C GLY A 502 -22.95 7.62 0.04
N LYS A 503 -22.06 8.48 -0.47
CA LYS A 503 -21.99 8.85 -1.89
C LYS A 503 -20.63 8.56 -2.49
N TYR A 504 -20.65 7.97 -3.68
CA TYR A 504 -19.47 7.50 -4.40
C TYR A 504 -19.52 7.88 -5.88
N ASN A 505 -18.36 8.08 -6.47
CA ASN A 505 -18.19 7.99 -7.90
C ASN A 505 -17.90 6.54 -8.25
N MET A 506 -18.58 6.01 -9.27
CA MET A 506 -18.40 4.66 -9.80
C MET A 506 -17.62 4.71 -11.10
N TYR A 507 -16.61 3.86 -11.19
CA TYR A 507 -15.71 3.74 -12.33
C TYR A 507 -15.74 2.29 -12.84
N LEU A 508 -15.62 2.11 -14.17
CA LEU A 508 -15.60 0.80 -14.83
C LEU A 508 -14.44 0.73 -15.82
N GLY A 509 -13.99 -0.48 -16.15
CA GLY A 509 -13.16 -0.74 -17.32
C GLY A 509 -11.65 -0.72 -17.11
N ALA A 510 -11.13 -0.82 -15.87
CA ALA A 510 -9.71 -1.18 -15.72
C ALA A 510 -9.45 -2.58 -16.28
N SER A 511 -8.22 -2.84 -16.74
CA SER A 511 -7.87 -4.18 -17.14
C SER A 511 -7.64 -5.09 -15.93
N PHE A 512 -7.94 -6.35 -16.05
CA PHE A 512 -7.69 -7.36 -15.02
C PHE A 512 -6.21 -7.43 -14.63
N THR A 513 -5.30 -7.32 -15.60
CA THR A 513 -3.85 -7.39 -15.38
C THR A 513 -3.19 -6.05 -15.00
N GLY A 514 -3.97 -4.96 -14.88
CA GLY A 514 -3.51 -3.69 -14.33
C GLY A 514 -2.78 -2.76 -15.31
N ASN A 515 -2.87 -2.97 -16.62
CA ASN A 515 -2.22 -2.15 -17.65
C ASN A 515 -3.15 -1.07 -18.28
N ARG A 516 -4.35 -0.90 -17.73
CA ARG A 516 -5.34 0.12 -18.15
C ARG A 516 -6.10 0.61 -16.92
N LEU A 517 -6.33 1.92 -16.84
CA LEU A 517 -7.17 2.55 -15.82
C LEU A 517 -8.65 2.37 -16.12
N ASN A 518 -9.49 2.45 -15.09
CA ASN A 518 -10.92 2.57 -15.29
C ASN A 518 -11.33 4.01 -15.64
N LYS A 519 -12.57 4.18 -16.07
CA LYS A 519 -13.20 5.44 -16.48
C LYS A 519 -14.41 5.73 -15.62
N ILE A 520 -14.68 7.01 -15.37
CA ILE A 520 -15.91 7.42 -14.67
C ILE A 520 -17.14 6.92 -15.44
N TYR A 521 -18.04 6.24 -14.73
CA TYR A 521 -19.30 5.75 -15.28
C TYR A 521 -20.51 6.50 -14.68
N ARG A 522 -20.53 6.68 -13.35
CA ARG A 522 -21.55 7.47 -12.65
C ARG A 522 -20.92 8.31 -11.56
N GLU A 523 -21.43 9.50 -11.37
CA GLU A 523 -20.97 10.40 -10.31
C GLU A 523 -21.99 10.52 -9.17
N ASN A 524 -21.47 10.60 -7.94
CA ASN A 524 -22.22 10.97 -6.74
C ASN A 524 -23.48 10.10 -6.48
N ILE A 525 -23.37 8.79 -6.70
CA ILE A 525 -24.43 7.81 -6.52
C ILE A 525 -24.38 7.15 -5.14
N GLY A 526 -25.55 6.72 -4.64
CA GLY A 526 -25.72 5.94 -3.43
C GLY A 526 -25.87 4.44 -3.70
N GLU A 527 -26.11 3.66 -2.64
CA GLU A 527 -26.17 2.19 -2.71
C GLU A 527 -27.24 1.67 -3.67
N GLU A 528 -28.46 2.22 -3.59
CA GLU A 528 -29.57 1.78 -4.45
C GLU A 528 -29.25 2.00 -5.94
N GLU A 529 -28.67 3.16 -6.26
CA GLU A 529 -28.24 3.51 -7.61
C GLU A 529 -27.07 2.61 -8.07
N ILE A 530 -26.10 2.31 -7.20
CA ILE A 530 -25.00 1.39 -7.50
C ILE A 530 -25.55 0.01 -7.91
N LEU A 531 -26.47 -0.55 -7.14
CA LEU A 531 -27.05 -1.86 -7.42
C LEU A 531 -27.90 -1.85 -8.69
N ALA A 532 -28.69 -0.78 -8.91
CA ALA A 532 -29.51 -0.60 -10.11
C ALA A 532 -28.66 -0.52 -11.39
N GLU A 533 -27.49 0.13 -11.33
CA GLU A 533 -26.56 0.22 -12.46
C GLU A 533 -25.78 -1.10 -12.68
N LEU A 534 -25.30 -1.74 -11.60
CA LEU A 534 -24.49 -2.96 -11.74
C LEU A 534 -25.30 -4.16 -12.24
N ARG A 535 -26.55 -4.32 -11.80
CA ARG A 535 -27.35 -5.49 -12.15
C ARG A 535 -27.48 -5.72 -13.66
N PRO A 536 -27.94 -4.75 -14.48
CA PRO A 536 -28.05 -4.95 -15.92
C PRO A 536 -26.68 -5.20 -16.59
N ILE A 537 -25.60 -4.56 -16.11
CA ILE A 537 -24.26 -4.75 -16.68
C ILE A 537 -23.74 -6.16 -16.41
N LEU A 538 -23.89 -6.69 -15.18
CA LEU A 538 -23.46 -8.03 -14.81
C LEU A 538 -24.25 -9.12 -15.54
N LEU A 539 -25.57 -8.95 -15.69
CA LEU A 539 -26.41 -9.85 -16.47
C LEU A 539 -26.05 -9.82 -17.98
N HIS A 540 -25.72 -8.63 -18.51
CA HIS A 540 -25.26 -8.48 -19.89
C HIS A 540 -23.88 -9.15 -20.08
N PHE A 541 -22.95 -8.97 -19.13
CA PHE A 541 -21.67 -9.66 -19.15
C PHE A 541 -21.80 -11.18 -19.12
N ALA A 542 -22.64 -11.71 -18.23
CA ALA A 542 -22.90 -13.15 -18.14
C ALA A 542 -23.40 -13.74 -19.47
N LYS A 543 -24.23 -12.99 -20.20
CA LYS A 543 -24.85 -13.44 -21.45
C LYS A 543 -23.94 -13.29 -22.66
N ASP A 544 -23.23 -12.17 -22.79
CA ASP A 544 -22.61 -11.74 -24.07
C ASP A 544 -21.08 -11.61 -24.00
N ARG A 545 -20.43 -12.05 -22.89
CA ARG A 545 -18.95 -12.10 -22.80
C ARG A 545 -18.37 -13.12 -23.78
N LEU A 546 -17.20 -12.78 -24.33
CA LEU A 546 -16.42 -13.70 -25.12
C LEU A 546 -15.67 -14.70 -24.21
N GLU A 547 -15.22 -15.82 -24.79
CA GLU A 547 -14.39 -16.78 -24.05
C GLU A 547 -13.10 -16.12 -23.55
N GLY A 548 -12.83 -16.26 -22.26
CA GLY A 548 -11.65 -15.64 -21.62
C GLY A 548 -11.72 -14.12 -21.41
N GLU A 549 -12.81 -13.47 -21.79
CA GLU A 549 -12.96 -12.02 -21.63
C GLU A 549 -13.23 -11.62 -20.18
N HIS A 550 -12.40 -10.74 -19.62
CA HIS A 550 -12.59 -10.17 -18.30
C HIS A 550 -13.64 -9.05 -18.31
N PHE A 551 -14.23 -8.78 -17.14
CA PHE A 551 -15.30 -7.80 -17.00
C PHE A 551 -14.88 -6.39 -17.46
N GLY A 552 -13.65 -5.96 -17.14
CA GLY A 552 -13.13 -4.65 -17.54
C GLY A 552 -12.98 -4.49 -19.05
N ASP A 553 -12.68 -5.57 -19.78
CA ASP A 553 -12.60 -5.56 -21.25
C ASP A 553 -13.99 -5.57 -21.87
N PHE A 554 -14.90 -6.37 -21.30
CA PHE A 554 -16.29 -6.44 -21.74
C PHE A 554 -16.98 -5.08 -21.69
N VAL A 555 -16.87 -4.32 -20.58
CA VAL A 555 -17.58 -3.02 -20.45
C VAL A 555 -17.07 -1.98 -21.44
N ILE A 556 -15.83 -2.11 -21.92
CA ILE A 556 -15.30 -1.27 -23.00
C ILE A 556 -15.85 -1.73 -24.35
N ARG A 557 -15.76 -3.02 -24.66
CA ARG A 557 -16.28 -3.59 -25.92
C ARG A 557 -17.80 -3.37 -26.06
N ALA A 558 -18.54 -3.48 -24.97
CA ALA A 558 -19.97 -3.24 -24.95
C ALA A 558 -20.36 -1.74 -24.92
N GLY A 559 -19.39 -0.83 -24.90
CA GLY A 559 -19.63 0.62 -25.02
C GLY A 559 -20.12 1.32 -23.75
N TYR A 560 -19.96 0.70 -22.56
CA TYR A 560 -20.31 1.35 -21.29
C TYR A 560 -19.34 2.47 -20.94
N VAL A 561 -18.07 2.29 -21.21
CA VAL A 561 -16.99 3.27 -21.00
C VAL A 561 -15.91 3.14 -22.09
N THR A 562 -15.06 4.17 -22.23
CA THR A 562 -13.89 4.16 -23.12
C THR A 562 -12.62 3.74 -22.38
N ALA A 563 -11.65 3.16 -23.09
CA ALA A 563 -10.37 2.76 -22.54
C ALA A 563 -9.51 3.98 -22.13
N VAL A 564 -8.83 3.91 -20.98
CA VAL A 564 -7.93 4.95 -20.46
C VAL A 564 -6.56 4.37 -20.18
N TYR A 565 -5.56 4.76 -20.95
CA TYR A 565 -4.17 4.36 -20.79
C TYR A 565 -3.29 5.48 -20.23
N ASP A 566 -3.64 6.74 -20.50
CA ASP A 566 -2.96 7.93 -19.97
C ASP A 566 -3.85 8.63 -18.93
N GLY A 567 -3.29 8.86 -17.74
CA GLY A 567 -4.02 9.52 -16.65
C GLY A 567 -4.55 10.90 -16.99
N ARG A 568 -3.94 11.62 -17.94
CA ARG A 568 -4.43 12.93 -18.42
C ARG A 568 -5.82 12.84 -19.07
N GLU A 569 -6.18 11.66 -19.58
CA GLU A 569 -7.49 11.38 -20.19
C GLU A 569 -8.52 10.87 -19.18
N PHE A 570 -8.10 10.64 -17.92
CA PHE A 570 -8.95 10.03 -16.88
C PHE A 570 -10.24 10.81 -16.62
N HIS A 571 -10.16 12.15 -16.65
CA HIS A 571 -11.29 13.05 -16.43
C HIS A 571 -11.94 13.56 -17.73
N ALA A 572 -11.41 13.23 -18.92
CA ALA A 572 -12.04 13.59 -20.18
C ALA A 572 -13.45 12.97 -20.27
N GLN A 573 -14.42 13.68 -20.84
CA GLN A 573 -15.79 13.21 -21.04
C GLN A 573 -15.87 12.19 -22.18
#